data_9628b605a8fbf8f7f1038063253a8c7a
#
_entry.id   9628b605a8fbf8f7f1038063253a8c7a
#
_cell.length_a   1.000
_cell.length_b   1.000
_cell.length_c   1.000
_cell.angle_alpha   90.00
_cell.angle_beta   90.00
_cell.angle_gamma   90.00
#
_symmetry.space_group_name_H-M   'P 1'
#
loop_
_entity.id
_entity.type
_entity.pdbx_description
1 polymer ?
#
loop_
_entity_poly.entity_id
_entity_poly.type
_entity_poly.pdbx_seq_one_letter_code
_entity_poly.pdbx_strand_id
1 'polypeptide(L)'
;VNNTIDGPTDGTYLYPPTLTALAARGSIYYGAYDTQPTNIPPPLTLAPSPIGQLELLAGRSIYANGYAIDISGADLSGLTTPFHPAFVGWQRNDTTTTNVNGTGTIFPQFGSLSPRGVELFAFGPNTASNLHAADPNPALIYAAVGDIVGFKSGEVFSGRGATPQPAGTWYVAAKPMQLMAGRDIVSLGTPIGAPDLPYNGMLTSNLIFHTGDNDVSVISAGRDIIYANQQIAGPGTLMMTAGRNIYQADQGAVTSLGAVVPGDHRPGASVLMMAGADAANYGGLLLYLDPANLAKAGVPLADQPGKVVKTYEKDLVDWLSEHYGFKGSDAEARARFASLPPEQQAVFLRQVYYNELRDSGREYNDANGPRAKSYLRGRQVIAALFPDRDPSGAPIAYQGDITMFGGAGVRTLEGGNIQLLAPGGRILLGVEGVVPPASAGLITQGKGDIETYSKGSLLLGLSRIMTTFGGDILAWSAEGDINAGRGSKTTQVYTPPKRVYD
;
A
#
# COMPACT_ATOMS: atom_id res chain seq x y z
N VAL A 1 4.78 26.85 -19.61
CA VAL A 1 5.18 26.86 -21.03
C VAL A 1 4.21 25.96 -21.77
N ASN A 2 3.17 26.58 -22.37
CA ASN A 2 2.27 25.84 -23.26
C ASN A 2 3.00 25.59 -24.57
N ASN A 3 3.54 24.41 -24.73
CA ASN A 3 3.84 23.90 -26.04
C ASN A 3 2.62 23.13 -26.55
N THR A 4 1.64 23.87 -27.06
CA THR A 4 0.66 23.26 -27.95
C THR A 4 1.37 22.94 -29.26
N ILE A 5 1.89 21.73 -29.36
CA ILE A 5 2.10 21.13 -30.66
C ILE A 5 0.71 20.68 -31.10
N ASP A 6 0.22 21.24 -32.20
CA ASP A 6 -1.09 20.91 -32.79
C ASP A 6 -1.18 19.40 -33.09
N GLY A 7 -1.82 18.70 -32.20
CA GLY A 7 -2.15 17.28 -32.34
C GLY A 7 -2.72 16.78 -31.03
N PRO A 8 -3.95 16.32 -30.98
CA PRO A 8 -4.74 16.28 -29.74
C PRO A 8 -4.38 15.14 -28.78
N THR A 9 -3.33 14.39 -28.97
CA THR A 9 -3.11 13.21 -28.10
C THR A 9 -1.66 12.81 -27.89
N ASP A 10 -0.69 13.58 -28.34
CA ASP A 10 0.55 12.94 -28.76
C ASP A 10 1.80 13.39 -28.02
N GLY A 11 1.74 13.68 -26.74
CA GLY A 11 2.96 14.06 -26.04
C GLY A 11 3.03 13.56 -24.62
N THR A 12 3.89 12.61 -24.35
CA THR A 12 4.40 12.43 -22.99
C THR A 12 5.28 13.64 -22.67
N TYR A 13 4.82 14.52 -21.78
CA TYR A 13 5.63 15.63 -21.32
C TYR A 13 6.57 15.16 -20.23
N LEU A 14 7.85 15.29 -20.49
CA LEU A 14 8.89 14.98 -19.53
C LEU A 14 9.26 16.26 -18.78
N TYR A 15 9.07 16.24 -17.48
CA TYR A 15 9.40 17.33 -16.57
C TYR A 15 10.76 17.08 -15.91
N PRO A 16 11.38 18.10 -15.29
CA PRO A 16 12.57 17.86 -14.48
C PRO A 16 12.36 16.76 -13.44
N PRO A 17 13.41 16.04 -13.02
CA PRO A 17 13.28 14.89 -12.13
C PRO A 17 12.77 15.23 -10.73
N THR A 18 12.76 16.50 -10.38
CA THR A 18 12.28 16.96 -9.07
C THR A 18 11.16 17.99 -9.26
N LEU A 19 10.04 17.73 -8.59
CA LEU A 19 8.91 18.65 -8.48
C LEU A 19 8.60 18.88 -7.01
N THR A 20 8.74 20.14 -6.56
CA THR A 20 8.31 20.56 -5.23
C THR A 20 7.24 21.63 -5.35
N ALA A 21 6.07 21.40 -4.78
CA ALA A 21 5.01 22.39 -4.68
C ALA A 21 4.64 22.61 -3.21
N LEU A 22 4.75 23.86 -2.74
CA LEU A 22 4.48 24.22 -1.36
C LEU A 22 3.39 25.30 -1.29
N ALA A 23 2.28 24.97 -0.63
CA ALA A 23 1.20 25.89 -0.29
C ALA A 23 1.07 26.01 1.23
N ALA A 24 1.95 26.77 1.88
CA ALA A 24 2.13 26.79 3.33
C ALA A 24 0.85 27.02 4.16
N ARG A 25 -0.10 27.83 3.67
CA ARG A 25 -1.38 28.14 4.34
C ARG A 25 -2.59 27.81 3.47
N GLY A 26 -2.37 27.32 2.28
CA GLY A 26 -3.39 27.07 1.27
C GLY A 26 -3.53 25.62 0.91
N SER A 27 -4.20 25.40 -0.20
CA SER A 27 -4.39 24.09 -0.84
C SER A 27 -3.61 24.04 -2.15
N ILE A 28 -3.28 22.85 -2.59
CA ILE A 28 -2.74 22.59 -3.91
C ILE A 28 -3.88 22.06 -4.78
N TYR A 29 -4.02 22.64 -5.97
CA TYR A 29 -4.99 22.20 -6.97
C TYR A 29 -4.23 21.88 -8.25
N TYR A 30 -4.45 20.70 -8.80
CA TYR A 30 -3.91 20.33 -10.09
C TYR A 30 -4.87 19.42 -10.86
N GLY A 31 -4.70 19.37 -12.19
CA GLY A 31 -5.57 18.66 -13.10
C GLY A 31 -6.39 19.60 -13.97
N ALA A 32 -7.14 19.04 -14.92
CA ALA A 32 -7.95 19.81 -15.85
C ALA A 32 -9.19 20.35 -15.16
N TYR A 33 -9.29 21.66 -15.08
CA TYR A 33 -10.56 22.35 -14.79
C TYR A 33 -11.40 22.55 -16.05
N ASP A 34 -10.97 21.98 -17.17
CA ASP A 34 -11.66 22.19 -18.42
C ASP A 34 -12.98 21.40 -18.46
N THR A 35 -14.02 22.09 -18.90
CA THR A 35 -15.37 21.57 -19.03
C THR A 35 -15.54 20.62 -20.23
N GLN A 36 -14.46 20.29 -20.92
CA GLN A 36 -14.45 19.38 -22.07
C GLN A 36 -13.89 18.01 -21.66
N PRO A 37 -14.74 17.00 -21.49
CA PRO A 37 -14.33 15.68 -20.99
C PRO A 37 -13.60 14.81 -22.02
N THR A 38 -13.24 15.34 -23.17
CA THR A 38 -12.63 14.56 -24.27
C THR A 38 -11.12 14.48 -24.19
N ASN A 39 -10.47 15.31 -23.37
CA ASN A 39 -9.02 15.32 -23.26
C ASN A 39 -8.60 15.07 -21.82
N ILE A 40 -8.33 13.82 -21.50
CA ILE A 40 -7.61 13.51 -20.24
C ILE A 40 -6.19 14.05 -20.43
N PRO A 41 -5.72 14.97 -19.57
CA PRO A 41 -4.39 15.52 -19.71
C PRO A 41 -3.37 14.39 -19.60
N PRO A 42 -2.29 14.42 -20.38
CA PRO A 42 -1.22 13.43 -20.26
C PRO A 42 -0.63 13.45 -18.84
N PRO A 43 -0.16 12.33 -18.35
CA PRO A 43 0.47 12.28 -17.03
C PRO A 43 1.67 13.24 -16.98
N LEU A 44 1.83 13.89 -15.83
CA LEU A 44 3.01 14.66 -15.52
C LEU A 44 4.13 13.67 -15.14
N THR A 45 5.00 13.36 -16.07
CA THR A 45 6.09 12.40 -15.85
C THR A 45 7.38 13.14 -15.50
N LEU A 46 7.95 12.86 -14.34
CA LEU A 46 9.25 13.37 -13.92
C LEU A 46 10.36 12.53 -14.58
N ALA A 47 11.38 13.21 -15.10
CA ALA A 47 12.51 12.56 -15.76
C ALA A 47 13.21 11.56 -14.82
N PRO A 48 13.70 10.44 -15.34
CA PRO A 48 14.40 9.47 -14.52
C PRO A 48 15.69 10.07 -13.94
N SER A 49 15.86 9.89 -12.64
CA SER A 49 17.03 10.34 -11.89
C SER A 49 17.16 9.50 -10.62
N PRO A 50 18.36 9.08 -10.24
CA PRO A 50 18.57 8.32 -9.00
C PRO A 50 18.12 9.06 -7.73
N ILE A 51 17.98 10.38 -7.81
CA ILE A 51 17.56 11.26 -6.70
C ILE A 51 16.34 12.12 -7.08
N GLY A 52 15.56 11.65 -8.05
CA GLY A 52 14.32 12.34 -8.45
C GLY A 52 13.32 12.41 -7.31
N GLN A 53 12.61 13.55 -7.15
CA GLN A 53 11.75 13.77 -6.00
C GLN A 53 10.42 14.39 -6.38
N LEU A 54 9.35 13.92 -5.71
CA LEU A 54 8.04 14.55 -5.74
C LEU A 54 7.65 14.98 -4.33
N GLU A 55 7.38 16.27 -4.17
CA GLU A 55 6.90 16.83 -2.92
C GLU A 55 5.71 17.75 -3.19
N LEU A 56 4.54 17.35 -2.72
CA LEU A 56 3.33 18.17 -2.72
C LEU A 56 2.95 18.46 -1.27
N LEU A 57 3.22 19.68 -0.81
CA LEU A 57 3.09 20.07 0.59
C LEU A 57 2.03 21.16 0.72
N ALA A 58 0.86 20.83 1.25
CA ALA A 58 -0.25 21.76 1.46
C ALA A 58 -0.53 21.97 2.94
N GLY A 59 -0.65 23.21 3.37
CA GLY A 59 -1.13 23.55 4.71
C GLY A 59 -2.59 23.14 4.92
N ARG A 60 -3.39 23.07 3.86
CA ARG A 60 -4.78 22.60 3.89
C ARG A 60 -4.94 21.30 3.12
N SER A 61 -5.47 21.35 1.92
CA SER A 61 -5.83 20.14 1.16
C SER A 61 -5.09 20.05 -0.17
N ILE A 62 -5.04 18.84 -0.72
CA ILE A 62 -4.55 18.60 -2.08
C ILE A 62 -5.74 18.07 -2.88
N TYR A 63 -6.10 18.77 -3.94
CA TYR A 63 -7.17 18.41 -4.85
C TYR A 63 -6.60 18.11 -6.22
N ALA A 64 -6.87 16.94 -6.71
CA ALA A 64 -6.52 16.55 -8.04
C ALA A 64 -7.76 16.09 -8.79
N ASN A 65 -7.79 16.31 -10.10
CA ASN A 65 -8.94 16.00 -10.92
C ASN A 65 -8.51 15.19 -12.15
N GLY A 66 -8.52 13.87 -12.01
CA GLY A 66 -8.23 12.96 -13.11
C GLY A 66 -6.80 13.06 -13.66
N TYR A 67 -5.83 13.38 -12.84
CA TYR A 67 -4.45 13.61 -13.25
C TYR A 67 -3.51 12.58 -12.65
N ALA A 68 -2.57 12.10 -13.46
CA ALA A 68 -1.49 11.23 -12.99
C ALA A 68 -0.20 12.02 -12.83
N ILE A 69 0.56 11.74 -11.77
CA ILE A 69 1.92 12.21 -11.59
C ILE A 69 2.82 11.00 -11.43
N ASP A 70 3.83 10.90 -12.30
CA ASP A 70 4.72 9.75 -12.38
C ASP A 70 6.14 10.15 -12.01
N ILE A 71 6.75 9.44 -11.08
CA ILE A 71 8.20 9.47 -10.84
C ILE A 71 8.80 8.30 -11.62
N SER A 72 9.55 8.60 -12.65
CA SER A 72 10.12 7.57 -13.53
C SER A 72 11.19 6.72 -12.83
N GLY A 73 11.09 5.41 -13.01
CA GLY A 73 12.12 4.43 -12.66
C GLY A 73 12.87 3.87 -13.88
N ALA A 74 12.76 4.53 -15.03
CA ALA A 74 13.39 4.06 -16.25
C ALA A 74 14.90 3.99 -16.12
N ASP A 75 15.49 2.97 -16.75
CA ASP A 75 16.95 2.83 -16.82
C ASP A 75 17.57 4.00 -17.58
N LEU A 76 18.50 4.69 -16.94
CA LEU A 76 19.22 5.81 -17.55
C LEU A 76 20.04 5.41 -18.78
N SER A 77 20.43 4.14 -18.90
CA SER A 77 21.14 3.63 -20.09
C SER A 77 20.27 3.66 -21.35
N GLY A 78 18.95 3.64 -21.20
CA GLY A 78 17.99 3.78 -22.29
C GLY A 78 17.75 5.22 -22.73
N LEU A 79 18.28 6.22 -22.01
CA LEU A 79 18.13 7.62 -22.37
C LEU A 79 19.12 8.02 -23.45
N THR A 80 18.63 8.79 -24.41
CA THR A 80 19.50 9.40 -25.42
C THR A 80 20.43 10.43 -24.79
N THR A 81 21.71 10.30 -25.12
CA THR A 81 22.71 11.32 -24.81
C THR A 81 23.32 11.84 -26.10
N PRO A 82 23.97 13.00 -26.07
CA PRO A 82 24.71 13.50 -27.25
C PRO A 82 25.76 12.49 -27.80
N PHE A 83 26.26 11.62 -26.94
CA PHE A 83 27.26 10.60 -27.29
C PHE A 83 26.64 9.25 -27.65
N HIS A 84 25.41 9.01 -27.26
CA HIS A 84 24.64 7.81 -27.56
C HIS A 84 23.23 8.20 -27.99
N PRO A 85 23.08 8.70 -29.23
CA PRO A 85 21.77 9.04 -29.75
C PRO A 85 21.01 7.74 -30.04
N ALA A 86 20.14 7.35 -29.12
CA ALA A 86 19.18 6.28 -29.39
C ALA A 86 18.00 6.89 -30.15
N PHE A 87 17.76 6.40 -31.33
CA PHE A 87 16.56 6.78 -32.08
C PHE A 87 15.44 5.84 -31.67
N VAL A 88 14.53 6.32 -30.84
CA VAL A 88 13.26 5.64 -30.65
C VAL A 88 12.46 5.92 -31.93
N GLY A 89 12.20 4.90 -32.71
CA GLY A 89 11.39 5.04 -33.90
C GLY A 89 10.04 5.65 -33.58
N TRP A 90 9.66 6.66 -34.33
CA TRP A 90 8.33 7.24 -34.20
C TRP A 90 7.30 6.19 -34.60
N GLN A 91 6.50 5.71 -33.67
CA GLN A 91 5.35 4.88 -33.95
C GLN A 91 4.11 5.76 -33.85
N ARG A 92 3.56 6.08 -34.96
CA ARG A 92 2.23 6.66 -35.03
C ARG A 92 1.23 5.60 -34.57
N ASN A 93 0.50 5.91 -33.55
CA ASN A 93 -0.56 5.05 -32.99
C ASN A 93 -1.83 5.13 -33.84
N ASP A 94 -1.66 5.25 -35.12
CA ASP A 94 -2.74 5.24 -36.10
C ASP A 94 -2.81 3.83 -36.70
N THR A 95 -3.70 3.04 -36.16
CA THR A 95 -3.99 1.70 -36.65
C THR A 95 -4.58 1.68 -38.06
N THR A 96 -4.89 2.83 -38.62
CA THR A 96 -5.52 2.96 -39.94
C THR A 96 -4.53 3.36 -41.03
N THR A 97 -3.36 3.85 -40.69
CA THR A 97 -2.38 4.22 -41.70
C THR A 97 -1.11 3.40 -41.55
N THR A 98 -1.01 2.38 -42.34
CA THR A 98 0.19 1.62 -42.62
C THR A 98 1.31 2.44 -43.25
N ASN A 99 1.24 3.73 -43.22
CA ASN A 99 2.25 4.61 -43.77
C ASN A 99 3.37 4.91 -42.80
N VAL A 100 4.05 3.89 -42.45
CA VAL A 100 5.40 4.03 -41.96
C VAL A 100 6.33 4.00 -43.19
N ASN A 101 6.11 4.87 -44.12
CA ASN A 101 7.00 5.06 -45.24
C ASN A 101 8.22 5.83 -44.78
N GLY A 102 9.02 5.30 -43.91
CA GLY A 102 10.39 5.75 -43.73
C GLY A 102 10.65 7.28 -43.57
N THR A 103 9.63 8.08 -43.64
CA THR A 103 9.67 9.55 -43.50
C THR A 103 9.37 9.99 -42.09
N GLY A 104 9.53 9.09 -41.13
CA GLY A 104 9.50 9.47 -39.72
C GLY A 104 10.59 10.48 -39.45
N THR A 105 10.24 11.64 -38.98
CA THR A 105 11.18 12.65 -38.54
C THR A 105 12.06 12.04 -37.48
N ILE A 106 13.34 11.97 -37.73
CA ILE A 106 14.35 11.43 -36.84
C ILE A 106 14.61 12.48 -35.76
N PHE A 107 13.68 12.61 -34.83
CA PHE A 107 13.93 13.35 -33.61
C PHE A 107 14.09 12.34 -32.46
N PRO A 108 15.11 12.49 -31.62
CA PRO A 108 15.16 11.78 -30.37
C PRO A 108 13.94 12.20 -29.57
N GLN A 109 12.89 11.38 -29.57
CA GLN A 109 11.72 11.62 -28.77
C GLN A 109 11.94 10.90 -27.45
N PHE A 110 12.00 11.68 -26.39
CA PHE A 110 11.84 11.16 -25.06
C PHE A 110 10.36 10.76 -24.90
N GLY A 111 10.09 9.50 -24.92
CA GLY A 111 8.75 8.99 -24.94
C GLY A 111 8.19 8.90 -26.35
N SER A 112 8.09 7.71 -26.86
CA SER A 112 7.32 7.44 -28.04
C SER A 112 5.83 7.45 -27.64
N LEU A 113 5.00 7.89 -28.53
CA LEU A 113 3.55 7.86 -28.46
C LEU A 113 2.96 6.44 -28.48
N SER A 114 3.81 5.45 -28.59
CA SER A 114 3.39 4.08 -28.40
C SER A 114 3.29 3.81 -26.89
N PRO A 115 2.48 2.83 -26.46
CA PRO A 115 2.52 2.31 -25.12
C PRO A 115 3.95 2.05 -24.61
N ARG A 116 4.87 1.66 -25.49
CA ARG A 116 6.29 1.46 -25.17
C ARG A 116 7.03 2.75 -24.80
N GLY A 117 6.66 3.87 -25.35
CA GLY A 117 7.30 5.15 -25.01
C GLY A 117 6.87 5.66 -23.65
N VAL A 118 5.63 5.41 -23.28
CA VAL A 118 5.13 5.63 -21.92
C VAL A 118 5.80 4.65 -20.97
N GLU A 119 6.03 3.43 -21.37
CA GLU A 119 6.74 2.41 -20.60
C GLU A 119 8.20 2.76 -20.31
N LEU A 120 8.87 3.55 -21.17
CA LEU A 120 10.23 4.04 -20.88
C LEU A 120 10.29 4.98 -19.66
N PHE A 121 9.19 5.65 -19.33
CA PHE A 121 9.13 6.64 -18.26
C PHE A 121 8.04 6.35 -17.23
N ALA A 122 7.09 5.51 -17.56
CA ALA A 122 6.08 5.00 -16.67
C ALA A 122 6.50 3.64 -16.09
N PHE A 123 5.77 3.21 -15.08
CA PHE A 123 5.91 1.90 -14.47
C PHE A 123 5.36 0.83 -15.40
N GLY A 124 6.18 0.25 -16.22
CA GLY A 124 5.89 -1.02 -16.87
C GLY A 124 6.81 -2.12 -16.36
N PRO A 125 6.43 -3.40 -16.47
CA PRO A 125 7.31 -4.52 -16.11
C PRO A 125 8.67 -4.48 -16.83
N ASN A 126 8.72 -3.86 -17.99
CA ASN A 126 9.92 -3.76 -18.81
C ASN A 126 10.78 -2.52 -18.52
N THR A 127 10.30 -1.61 -17.66
CA THR A 127 10.98 -0.35 -17.33
C THR A 127 11.34 -0.24 -15.86
N ALA A 128 10.87 -1.16 -15.04
CA ALA A 128 11.25 -1.22 -13.64
C ALA A 128 12.75 -1.48 -13.51
N SER A 129 13.44 -0.58 -12.85
CA SER A 129 14.87 -0.66 -12.62
C SER A 129 15.18 -0.34 -11.16
N ASN A 130 16.40 -0.59 -10.74
CA ASN A 130 16.89 -0.23 -9.42
C ASN A 130 17.36 1.23 -9.33
N LEU A 131 16.83 2.11 -10.17
CA LEU A 131 17.28 3.51 -10.28
C LEU A 131 17.28 4.23 -8.93
N HIS A 132 16.26 4.02 -8.12
CA HIS A 132 16.11 4.68 -6.82
C HIS A 132 16.56 3.82 -5.63
N ALA A 133 17.23 2.69 -5.85
CA ALA A 133 17.62 1.77 -4.78
C ALA A 133 18.52 2.37 -3.70
N ALA A 134 19.27 3.42 -4.02
CA ALA A 134 20.12 4.13 -3.08
C ALA A 134 19.50 5.44 -2.54
N ASP A 135 18.27 5.77 -2.95
CA ASP A 135 17.59 6.99 -2.52
C ASP A 135 16.77 6.74 -1.23
N PRO A 136 17.18 7.31 -0.08
CA PRO A 136 16.48 7.08 1.17
C PRO A 136 15.21 7.93 1.32
N ASN A 137 14.97 8.88 0.42
CA ASN A 137 13.89 9.84 0.57
C ASN A 137 12.63 9.33 -0.13
N PRO A 138 11.52 9.12 0.57
CA PRO A 138 10.26 8.76 -0.07
C PRO A 138 9.69 9.94 -0.87
N ALA A 139 8.87 9.66 -1.88
CA ALA A 139 8.01 10.68 -2.45
C ALA A 139 7.01 11.16 -1.39
N LEU A 140 6.81 12.47 -1.27
CA LEU A 140 6.03 13.05 -0.19
C LEU A 140 4.82 13.82 -0.72
N ILE A 141 3.63 13.38 -0.32
CA ILE A 141 2.36 14.05 -0.62
C ILE A 141 1.66 14.29 0.71
N TYR A 142 1.62 15.54 1.14
CA TYR A 142 1.22 15.90 2.50
C TYR A 142 0.22 17.05 2.53
N ALA A 143 -0.96 16.79 3.11
CA ALA A 143 -1.98 17.78 3.44
C ALA A 143 -2.09 17.92 4.97
N ALA A 144 -1.53 18.99 5.54
CA ALA A 144 -1.29 19.09 6.99
C ALA A 144 -2.56 19.00 7.85
N VAL A 145 -3.64 19.70 7.48
CA VAL A 145 -4.89 19.73 8.25
C VAL A 145 -6.12 19.35 7.43
N GLY A 146 -5.97 19.11 6.13
CA GLY A 146 -7.06 18.87 5.20
C GLY A 146 -7.03 17.49 4.58
N ASP A 147 -7.62 17.41 3.39
CA ASP A 147 -7.85 16.18 2.66
C ASP A 147 -6.88 16.03 1.49
N ILE A 148 -6.66 14.79 1.09
CA ILE A 148 -6.14 14.46 -0.24
C ILE A 148 -7.30 13.85 -1.03
N VAL A 149 -7.76 14.57 -2.04
CA VAL A 149 -8.96 14.21 -2.81
C VAL A 149 -8.60 13.95 -4.25
N GLY A 150 -8.91 12.76 -4.72
CA GLY A 150 -8.62 12.33 -6.09
C GLY A 150 -9.62 12.86 -7.12
N PHE A 151 -10.78 13.36 -6.68
CA PHE A 151 -11.72 14.10 -7.53
C PHE A 151 -12.59 15.02 -6.68
N LYS A 152 -13.16 16.05 -7.28
CA LYS A 152 -14.07 16.94 -6.59
C LYS A 152 -15.45 16.30 -6.47
N SER A 153 -15.86 16.01 -5.25
CA SER A 153 -17.19 15.49 -4.94
C SER A 153 -18.26 16.49 -5.41
N GLY A 154 -19.20 16.02 -6.24
CA GLY A 154 -20.33 16.81 -6.74
C GLY A 154 -20.17 17.43 -8.13
N GLU A 155 -18.98 17.44 -8.73
CA GLU A 155 -18.81 17.79 -10.13
C GLU A 155 -18.76 16.51 -10.97
N VAL A 156 -19.94 16.17 -11.44
CA VAL A 156 -20.12 15.14 -12.45
C VAL A 156 -19.81 15.79 -13.78
N PHE A 157 -18.73 15.39 -14.46
CA PHE A 157 -18.49 15.79 -15.82
C PHE A 157 -19.55 15.16 -16.71
N SER A 158 -20.60 15.89 -16.99
CA SER A 158 -21.63 15.48 -17.94
C SER A 158 -21.28 16.01 -19.33
N GLY A 159 -20.49 15.27 -20.06
CA GLY A 159 -20.50 15.39 -21.51
C GLY A 159 -21.85 14.93 -22.05
N ARG A 160 -22.38 15.55 -23.11
CA ARG A 160 -23.64 15.14 -23.74
C ARG A 160 -23.63 13.63 -24.01
N GLY A 161 -24.41 12.89 -23.23
CA GLY A 161 -24.67 11.47 -23.45
C GLY A 161 -23.68 10.50 -22.81
N ALA A 162 -22.69 10.95 -22.06
CA ALA A 162 -21.79 10.07 -21.30
C ALA A 162 -22.25 9.94 -19.85
N THR A 163 -22.29 8.72 -19.34
CA THR A 163 -22.38 8.49 -17.91
C THR A 163 -21.17 9.13 -17.22
N PRO A 164 -21.38 9.90 -16.15
CA PRO A 164 -20.27 10.51 -15.43
C PRO A 164 -19.29 9.44 -14.96
N GLN A 165 -18.05 9.55 -15.36
CA GLN A 165 -16.99 8.69 -14.87
C GLN A 165 -16.28 9.42 -13.75
N PRO A 166 -16.18 8.82 -12.55
CA PRO A 166 -15.34 9.38 -11.51
C PRO A 166 -13.88 9.30 -11.96
N ALA A 167 -13.28 10.46 -12.21
CA ALA A 167 -11.86 10.54 -12.49
C ALA A 167 -11.10 10.47 -11.18
N GLY A 168 -10.33 9.42 -10.97
CA GLY A 168 -9.42 9.30 -9.84
C GLY A 168 -8.09 9.99 -10.12
N THR A 169 -7.32 10.23 -9.06
CA THR A 169 -5.94 10.70 -9.17
C THR A 169 -5.01 9.54 -8.94
N TRP A 170 -3.96 9.48 -9.75
CA TRP A 170 -2.93 8.46 -9.62
C TRP A 170 -1.60 9.09 -9.31
N TYR A 171 -0.88 8.44 -8.41
CA TYR A 171 0.54 8.65 -8.24
C TYR A 171 1.26 7.37 -8.59
N VAL A 172 2.24 7.48 -9.47
CA VAL A 172 3.13 6.37 -9.82
C VAL A 172 4.51 6.72 -9.33
N ALA A 173 5.06 5.94 -8.43
CA ALA A 173 6.36 6.24 -7.83
C ALA A 173 7.30 5.05 -7.94
N ALA A 174 8.46 5.28 -8.57
CA ALA A 174 9.56 4.32 -8.66
C ALA A 174 10.36 4.19 -7.36
N LYS A 175 9.79 4.60 -6.25
CA LYS A 175 10.41 4.64 -4.93
C LYS A 175 9.33 4.64 -3.85
N PRO A 176 9.66 4.38 -2.58
CA PRO A 176 8.70 4.50 -1.48
C PRO A 176 7.97 5.84 -1.48
N MET A 177 6.73 5.83 -1.02
CA MET A 177 5.86 7.01 -0.96
C MET A 177 5.28 7.19 0.43
N GLN A 178 5.22 8.43 0.89
CA GLN A 178 4.45 8.85 2.05
C GLN A 178 3.34 9.80 1.59
N LEU A 179 2.10 9.32 1.67
CA LEU A 179 0.90 10.07 1.30
C LEU A 179 0.07 10.26 2.57
N MET A 180 0.05 11.48 3.11
CA MET A 180 -0.51 11.76 4.42
C MET A 180 -1.49 12.93 4.39
N ALA A 181 -2.72 12.69 4.86
CA ALA A 181 -3.74 13.71 5.03
C ALA A 181 -4.07 13.91 6.50
N GLY A 182 -4.11 15.16 6.95
CA GLY A 182 -4.55 15.48 8.32
C GLY A 182 -6.02 15.14 8.57
N ARG A 183 -6.82 14.95 7.52
CA ARG A 183 -8.21 14.54 7.61
C ARG A 183 -8.50 13.31 6.76
N ASP A 184 -8.97 13.45 5.53
CA ASP A 184 -9.39 12.31 4.72
C ASP A 184 -8.53 12.10 3.48
N ILE A 185 -8.43 10.85 3.07
CA ILE A 185 -7.98 10.47 1.73
C ILE A 185 -9.18 9.92 0.98
N VAL A 186 -9.53 10.54 -0.15
CA VAL A 186 -10.74 10.20 -0.89
C VAL A 186 -10.42 9.94 -2.35
N SER A 187 -10.86 8.79 -2.87
CA SER A 187 -10.77 8.41 -4.28
C SER A 187 -9.35 8.44 -4.85
N LEU A 188 -8.44 7.79 -4.13
CA LEU A 188 -7.09 7.58 -4.56
C LEU A 188 -7.06 6.42 -5.57
N GLY A 189 -6.67 6.69 -6.81
CA GLY A 189 -6.81 5.74 -7.91
C GLY A 189 -8.22 5.72 -8.51
N THR A 190 -8.43 4.97 -9.59
CA THR A 190 -9.76 4.78 -10.17
C THR A 190 -10.54 3.72 -9.42
N PRO A 191 -11.85 3.91 -9.24
CA PRO A 191 -12.71 2.86 -8.72
C PRO A 191 -12.68 1.59 -9.58
N ILE A 192 -12.76 0.43 -8.93
CA ILE A 192 -12.92 -0.85 -9.61
C ILE A 192 -14.23 -0.81 -10.41
N GLY A 193 -14.17 -1.20 -11.68
CA GLY A 193 -15.33 -1.25 -12.54
C GLY A 193 -15.68 0.07 -13.23
N ALA A 194 -14.79 1.07 -13.18
CA ALA A 194 -14.88 2.19 -14.10
C ALA A 194 -14.77 1.63 -15.52
N PRO A 195 -15.87 1.62 -16.31
CA PRO A 195 -15.82 1.08 -17.65
C PRO A 195 -14.95 1.97 -18.52
N ASP A 196 -14.09 1.35 -19.27
CA ASP A 196 -13.43 1.91 -20.44
C ASP A 196 -12.90 3.34 -20.28
N LEU A 197 -11.96 3.55 -19.38
CA LEU A 197 -11.09 4.69 -19.54
C LEU A 197 -10.34 4.49 -20.86
N PRO A 198 -10.23 5.53 -21.70
CA PRO A 198 -9.67 5.43 -23.05
C PRO A 198 -8.19 5.04 -23.09
N TYR A 199 -7.62 4.71 -21.97
CA TYR A 199 -6.26 4.21 -21.83
C TYR A 199 -6.27 2.69 -21.76
N ASN A 200 -6.38 2.04 -22.90
CA ASN A 200 -6.07 0.62 -23.03
C ASN A 200 -4.63 0.38 -22.56
N GLY A 201 -4.50 -0.18 -21.36
CA GLY A 201 -3.21 -0.55 -20.79
C GLY A 201 -2.60 0.44 -19.78
N MET A 202 -3.22 1.59 -19.51
CA MET A 202 -2.73 2.48 -18.45
C MET A 202 -3.22 2.03 -17.07
N LEU A 203 -2.35 2.24 -16.08
CA LEU A 203 -2.62 1.96 -14.69
C LEU A 203 -3.82 2.78 -14.20
N THR A 204 -4.76 2.11 -13.58
CA THR A 204 -5.97 2.72 -13.00
C THR A 204 -5.91 2.81 -11.49
N SER A 205 -4.74 2.59 -10.92
CA SER A 205 -4.49 2.57 -9.48
C SER A 205 -3.22 3.35 -9.17
N ASN A 206 -3.12 3.87 -7.98
CA ASN A 206 -1.80 4.27 -7.49
C ASN A 206 -0.86 3.07 -7.58
N LEU A 207 0.35 3.32 -8.05
CA LEU A 207 1.40 2.31 -8.09
C LEU A 207 2.65 2.82 -7.39
N ILE A 208 3.09 2.06 -6.43
CA ILE A 208 4.35 2.29 -5.72
C ILE A 208 5.28 1.13 -6.06
N PHE A 209 6.54 1.45 -6.28
CA PHE A 209 7.55 0.45 -6.54
C PHE A 209 8.60 0.46 -5.43
N HIS A 210 8.86 -0.69 -4.87
CA HIS A 210 9.91 -0.93 -3.88
C HIS A 210 11.07 -1.68 -4.50
N THR A 211 12.28 -1.29 -4.13
CA THR A 211 13.52 -1.96 -4.56
C THR A 211 14.20 -2.69 -3.40
N GLY A 212 13.94 -2.28 -2.18
CA GLY A 212 14.55 -2.82 -0.96
C GLY A 212 13.57 -3.59 -0.07
N ASP A 213 14.05 -4.61 0.63
CA ASP A 213 13.26 -5.39 1.59
C ASP A 213 12.76 -4.54 2.78
N ASN A 214 13.44 -3.44 3.04
CA ASN A 214 13.13 -2.51 4.13
C ASN A 214 12.32 -1.29 3.70
N ASP A 215 11.92 -1.25 2.43
CA ASP A 215 11.10 -0.18 1.92
C ASP A 215 9.72 -0.22 2.56
N VAL A 216 9.30 0.94 3.07
CA VAL A 216 7.99 1.12 3.67
C VAL A 216 7.31 2.31 3.03
N SER A 217 6.16 2.06 2.40
CA SER A 217 5.29 3.13 1.94
C SER A 217 4.11 3.31 2.89
N VAL A 218 3.75 4.56 3.13
CA VAL A 218 2.69 4.93 4.08
C VAL A 218 1.62 5.73 3.37
N ILE A 219 0.38 5.28 3.50
CA ILE A 219 -0.83 6.01 3.12
C ILE A 219 -1.61 6.24 4.41
N SER A 220 -1.64 7.47 4.91
CA SER A 220 -2.20 7.78 6.23
C SER A 220 -3.22 8.90 6.19
N ALA A 221 -4.39 8.69 6.77
CA ALA A 221 -5.41 9.70 6.97
C ALA A 221 -5.67 9.91 8.47
N GLY A 222 -5.69 11.15 8.91
CA GLY A 222 -6.06 11.47 10.30
C GLY A 222 -7.52 11.13 10.63
N ARG A 223 -8.36 10.87 9.63
CA ARG A 223 -9.75 10.45 9.82
C ARG A 223 -10.08 9.22 8.99
N ASP A 224 -10.45 9.36 7.71
CA ASP A 224 -10.92 8.25 6.89
C ASP A 224 -10.10 8.07 5.61
N ILE A 225 -9.92 6.81 5.21
CA ILE A 225 -9.54 6.44 3.85
C ILE A 225 -10.78 5.91 3.14
N ILE A 226 -11.18 6.56 2.04
CA ILE A 226 -12.38 6.24 1.29
C ILE A 226 -12.02 5.95 -0.17
N TYR A 227 -12.24 4.74 -0.62
CA TYR A 227 -12.02 4.29 -2.00
C TYR A 227 -10.57 4.47 -2.50
N ALA A 228 -9.61 3.84 -1.84
CA ALA A 228 -8.24 3.83 -2.30
C ALA A 228 -7.92 2.56 -3.09
N ASN A 229 -7.65 2.71 -4.39
CA ASN A 229 -7.08 1.68 -5.24
C ASN A 229 -5.57 1.79 -5.20
N GLN A 230 -4.91 0.77 -4.69
CA GLN A 230 -3.47 0.79 -4.49
C GLN A 230 -2.82 -0.47 -5.04
N GLN A 231 -1.79 -0.29 -5.84
CA GLN A 231 -0.88 -1.34 -6.24
C GLN A 231 0.51 -1.06 -5.65
N ILE A 232 1.20 -2.11 -5.28
CA ILE A 232 2.59 -2.06 -4.85
C ILE A 232 3.36 -3.19 -5.54
N ALA A 233 4.49 -2.85 -6.12
CA ALA A 233 5.40 -3.80 -6.75
C ALA A 233 6.71 -3.86 -5.97
N GLY A 234 7.37 -5.00 -5.99
CA GLY A 234 8.61 -5.23 -5.24
C GLY A 234 8.35 -5.68 -3.80
N PRO A 235 9.41 -5.81 -3.01
CA PRO A 235 9.36 -6.30 -1.62
C PRO A 235 8.94 -5.20 -0.63
N GLY A 236 9.11 -5.46 0.68
CA GLY A 236 8.89 -4.49 1.74
C GLY A 236 7.44 -4.44 2.25
N THR A 237 6.95 -3.25 2.61
CA THR A 237 5.63 -3.12 3.25
C THR A 237 4.87 -1.89 2.77
N LEU A 238 3.59 -2.06 2.46
CA LEU A 238 2.62 -0.99 2.32
C LEU A 238 1.80 -0.87 3.60
N MET A 239 1.80 0.31 4.22
CA MET A 239 0.99 0.63 5.38
C MET A 239 -0.12 1.61 5.00
N MET A 240 -1.37 1.19 5.19
CA MET A 240 -2.55 2.04 5.04
C MET A 240 -3.20 2.24 6.40
N THR A 241 -3.19 3.46 6.91
CA THR A 241 -3.66 3.77 8.26
C THR A 241 -4.67 4.89 8.26
N ALA A 242 -5.73 4.75 9.06
CA ALA A 242 -6.74 5.78 9.24
C ALA A 242 -7.02 5.99 10.73
N GLY A 243 -7.17 7.24 11.16
CA GLY A 243 -7.55 7.56 12.54
C GLY A 243 -8.97 7.09 12.87
N ARG A 244 -9.80 6.85 11.85
CA ARG A 244 -11.15 6.32 12.00
C ARG A 244 -11.38 5.13 11.07
N ASN A 245 -12.00 5.32 9.89
CA ASN A 245 -12.41 4.21 9.04
C ASN A 245 -11.49 4.03 7.82
N ILE A 246 -11.36 2.76 7.41
CA ILE A 246 -10.94 2.42 6.05
C ILE A 246 -12.18 1.88 5.33
N TYR A 247 -12.75 2.70 4.46
CA TYR A 247 -13.96 2.38 3.73
C TYR A 247 -13.68 2.20 2.26
N GLN A 248 -13.49 0.95 1.85
CA GLN A 248 -13.26 0.57 0.46
C GLN A 248 -14.56 0.18 -0.24
N ALA A 249 -15.59 -0.19 0.51
CA ALA A 249 -16.85 -0.71 -0.01
C ALA A 249 -16.61 -1.71 -1.15
N ASP A 250 -17.18 -1.45 -2.33
CA ASP A 250 -17.02 -2.25 -3.54
C ASP A 250 -16.04 -1.66 -4.57
N GLN A 251 -15.36 -0.57 -4.23
CA GLN A 251 -14.60 0.25 -5.18
C GLN A 251 -13.09 0.25 -4.93
N GLY A 252 -12.63 -0.01 -3.71
CA GLY A 252 -11.20 0.00 -3.38
C GLY A 252 -10.58 -1.39 -3.44
N ALA A 253 -9.41 -1.52 -4.06
CA ALA A 253 -8.61 -2.74 -4.04
C ALA A 253 -7.15 -2.42 -3.71
N VAL A 254 -6.53 -3.31 -2.94
CA VAL A 254 -5.11 -3.24 -2.63
C VAL A 254 -4.43 -4.50 -3.15
N THR A 255 -3.43 -4.33 -4.01
CA THR A 255 -2.75 -5.49 -4.62
C THR A 255 -1.24 -5.32 -4.53
N SER A 256 -0.59 -6.29 -3.89
CA SER A 256 0.85 -6.48 -4.00
C SER A 256 1.15 -7.37 -5.21
N LEU A 257 1.85 -6.80 -6.18
CA LEU A 257 2.11 -7.43 -7.48
C LEU A 257 3.29 -8.41 -7.43
N GLY A 258 4.13 -8.33 -6.38
CA GLY A 258 5.40 -9.03 -6.34
C GLY A 258 6.51 -8.26 -7.04
N ALA A 259 7.66 -8.90 -7.18
CA ALA A 259 8.81 -8.30 -7.82
C ALA A 259 8.57 -8.19 -9.34
N VAL A 260 8.85 -7.02 -9.89
CA VAL A 260 8.70 -6.72 -11.33
C VAL A 260 10.05 -6.50 -12.04
N VAL A 261 11.15 -6.41 -11.29
CA VAL A 261 12.49 -6.37 -11.86
C VAL A 261 12.88 -7.77 -12.32
N PRO A 262 13.29 -7.94 -13.58
CA PRO A 262 13.74 -9.24 -14.07
C PRO A 262 14.85 -9.84 -13.19
N GLY A 263 14.68 -11.10 -12.79
CA GLY A 263 15.63 -11.80 -11.92
C GLY A 263 15.45 -11.56 -10.41
N ASP A 264 14.56 -10.71 -10.00
CA ASP A 264 14.19 -10.58 -8.60
C ASP A 264 13.17 -11.67 -8.21
N HIS A 265 13.52 -12.49 -7.21
CA HIS A 265 12.71 -13.60 -6.73
C HIS A 265 12.23 -13.40 -5.28
N ARG A 266 12.43 -12.20 -4.73
CA ARG A 266 11.97 -11.89 -3.38
C ARG A 266 10.45 -11.88 -3.31
N PRO A 267 9.87 -12.22 -2.15
CA PRO A 267 8.43 -12.11 -1.98
C PRO A 267 7.96 -10.67 -2.19
N GLY A 268 6.73 -10.52 -2.65
CA GLY A 268 6.09 -9.24 -2.81
C GLY A 268 5.88 -8.53 -1.46
N ALA A 269 5.59 -7.24 -1.52
CA ALA A 269 5.35 -6.43 -0.34
C ALA A 269 4.18 -6.95 0.50
N SER A 270 4.36 -6.91 1.81
CA SER A 270 3.27 -7.12 2.77
C SER A 270 2.34 -5.91 2.81
N VAL A 271 1.08 -6.14 3.10
CA VAL A 271 0.05 -5.09 3.18
C VAL A 271 -0.51 -5.01 4.60
N LEU A 272 -0.40 -3.85 5.22
CA LEU A 272 -1.08 -3.52 6.47
C LEU A 272 -2.22 -2.55 6.21
N MET A 273 -3.39 -2.84 6.77
CA MET A 273 -4.48 -1.87 6.90
C MET A 273 -4.87 -1.73 8.37
N MET A 274 -4.89 -0.50 8.90
CA MET A 274 -5.25 -0.25 10.29
C MET A 274 -6.24 0.92 10.39
N ALA A 275 -7.45 0.62 10.85
CA ALA A 275 -8.47 1.60 11.20
C ALA A 275 -8.37 1.96 12.69
N GLY A 276 -8.62 3.21 13.06
CA GLY A 276 -8.46 3.67 14.44
C GLY A 276 -6.99 3.76 14.89
N ALA A 277 -6.10 4.13 13.96
CA ALA A 277 -4.64 4.01 14.10
C ALA A 277 -3.97 5.09 14.96
N ASP A 278 -4.61 6.23 15.17
CA ASP A 278 -3.99 7.43 15.77
C ASP A 278 -3.36 7.19 17.14
N ALA A 279 -3.81 6.18 17.85
CA ALA A 279 -3.33 5.88 19.21
C ALA A 279 -2.57 4.55 19.32
N ALA A 280 -2.16 3.95 18.19
CA ALA A 280 -1.35 2.72 18.23
C ALA A 280 0.02 2.98 18.86
N ASN A 281 0.29 2.32 19.99
CA ASN A 281 1.50 2.50 20.79
C ASN A 281 2.54 1.42 20.47
N TYR A 282 3.24 1.52 19.36
CA TYR A 282 4.33 0.59 19.06
C TYR A 282 5.43 0.60 20.13
N GLY A 283 5.63 1.74 20.83
CA GLY A 283 6.55 1.83 21.96
C GLY A 283 6.21 0.87 23.10
N GLY A 284 4.93 0.58 23.30
CA GLY A 284 4.49 -0.41 24.29
C GLY A 284 4.96 -1.83 24.01
N LEU A 285 5.23 -2.16 22.74
CA LEU A 285 5.74 -3.48 22.36
C LEU A 285 7.25 -3.65 22.59
N LEU A 286 7.98 -2.57 22.83
CA LEU A 286 9.42 -2.64 23.12
C LEU A 286 9.72 -3.44 24.39
N LEU A 287 8.75 -3.54 25.30
CA LEU A 287 8.88 -4.38 26.49
C LEU A 287 9.16 -5.87 26.17
N TYR A 288 8.72 -6.34 25.00
CA TYR A 288 8.96 -7.69 24.53
C TYR A 288 10.37 -7.90 23.97
N LEU A 289 11.16 -6.84 23.80
CA LEU A 289 12.53 -6.91 23.29
C LEU A 289 13.59 -6.95 24.40
N ASP A 290 13.20 -6.69 25.65
CA ASP A 290 14.13 -6.68 26.78
C ASP A 290 14.01 -7.98 27.58
N PRO A 291 15.06 -8.81 27.64
CA PRO A 291 15.07 -10.05 28.41
C PRO A 291 14.83 -9.82 29.91
N ALA A 292 15.10 -8.62 30.43
CA ALA A 292 14.79 -8.29 31.82
C ALA A 292 13.29 -8.35 32.13
N ASN A 293 12.42 -8.24 31.11
CA ASN A 293 10.97 -8.31 31.26
C ASN A 293 10.40 -9.73 31.21
N LEU A 294 11.24 -10.75 31.04
CA LEU A 294 10.77 -12.14 31.05
C LEU A 294 10.16 -12.50 32.41
N ALA A 295 8.96 -13.07 32.36
CA ALA A 295 8.28 -13.54 33.57
C ALA A 295 9.03 -14.71 34.23
N LYS A 296 9.03 -14.74 35.55
CA LYS A 296 9.62 -15.84 36.32
C LYS A 296 8.79 -17.11 36.19
N ALA A 297 9.44 -18.22 35.94
CA ALA A 297 8.76 -19.52 35.87
C ALA A 297 8.13 -19.89 37.23
N GLY A 298 6.96 -20.55 37.17
CA GLY A 298 6.24 -20.98 38.37
C GLY A 298 5.45 -19.89 39.10
N VAL A 299 5.55 -18.63 38.68
CA VAL A 299 4.72 -17.52 39.20
C VAL A 299 3.63 -17.18 38.17
N PRO A 300 2.36 -17.06 38.55
CA PRO A 300 1.32 -16.66 37.62
C PRO A 300 1.64 -15.33 36.94
N LEU A 301 1.38 -15.24 35.63
CA LEU A 301 1.63 -14.01 34.87
C LEU A 301 0.85 -12.82 35.39
N ALA A 302 -0.36 -13.06 35.93
CA ALA A 302 -1.20 -12.02 36.51
C ALA A 302 -0.56 -11.34 37.75
N ASP A 303 0.35 -12.05 38.44
CA ASP A 303 1.05 -11.56 39.64
C ASP A 303 2.40 -10.89 39.30
N GLN A 304 2.69 -10.73 38.01
CA GLN A 304 3.93 -10.16 37.50
C GLN A 304 3.67 -8.97 36.55
N PRO A 305 3.17 -7.83 37.03
CA PRO A 305 2.88 -6.68 36.21
C PRO A 305 4.12 -6.21 35.44
N GLY A 306 3.96 -5.89 34.15
CA GLY A 306 5.05 -5.47 33.27
C GLY A 306 5.99 -6.60 32.79
N LYS A 307 5.68 -7.87 33.12
CA LYS A 307 6.41 -9.03 32.61
C LYS A 307 5.69 -9.70 31.47
N VAL A 308 6.46 -10.35 30.59
CA VAL A 308 5.98 -11.04 29.39
C VAL A 308 6.37 -12.52 29.43
N VAL A 309 5.60 -13.35 28.75
CA VAL A 309 5.84 -14.81 28.71
C VAL A 309 7.06 -15.17 27.87
N LYS A 310 7.31 -14.39 26.82
CA LYS A 310 8.42 -14.58 25.88
C LYS A 310 9.02 -13.22 25.54
N THR A 311 10.34 -13.17 25.41
CA THR A 311 11.05 -12.04 24.83
C THR A 311 11.55 -12.41 23.43
N TYR A 312 11.65 -11.41 22.54
CA TYR A 312 11.95 -11.57 21.13
C TYR A 312 13.33 -11.00 20.76
N GLU A 313 14.25 -11.00 21.70
CA GLU A 313 15.60 -10.47 21.48
C GLU A 313 16.34 -11.25 20.39
N LYS A 314 16.28 -12.58 20.43
CA LYS A 314 16.88 -13.42 19.40
C LYS A 314 16.19 -13.24 18.04
N ASP A 315 14.86 -13.24 18.04
CA ASP A 315 14.08 -13.00 16.82
C ASP A 315 14.44 -11.63 16.21
N LEU A 316 14.73 -10.61 17.03
CA LEU A 316 15.20 -9.29 16.59
C LEU A 316 16.58 -9.35 15.93
N VAL A 317 17.53 -10.09 16.53
CA VAL A 317 18.87 -10.25 15.94
C VAL A 317 18.79 -10.94 14.60
N ASP A 318 17.99 -12.01 14.50
CA ASP A 318 17.79 -12.75 13.26
C ASP A 318 17.16 -11.85 12.20
N TRP A 319 16.12 -11.07 12.56
CA TRP A 319 15.46 -10.12 11.66
C TRP A 319 16.41 -9.00 11.18
N LEU A 320 17.19 -8.41 12.09
CA LEU A 320 18.19 -7.39 11.71
C LEU A 320 19.31 -7.96 10.84
N SER A 321 19.69 -9.21 11.08
CA SER A 321 20.68 -9.90 10.25
C SER A 321 20.16 -10.12 8.83
N GLU A 322 18.90 -10.55 8.70
CA GLU A 322 18.26 -10.81 7.41
C GLU A 322 18.03 -9.53 6.62
N HIS A 323 17.47 -8.51 7.27
CA HIS A 323 17.03 -7.28 6.60
C HIS A 323 18.12 -6.22 6.45
N TYR A 324 19.11 -6.17 7.36
CA TYR A 324 20.12 -5.12 7.40
C TYR A 324 21.57 -5.65 7.41
N GLY A 325 21.74 -6.96 7.29
CA GLY A 325 23.08 -7.58 7.35
C GLY A 325 23.76 -7.38 8.70
N PHE A 326 22.99 -7.18 9.79
CA PHE A 326 23.51 -6.92 11.13
C PHE A 326 24.32 -8.14 11.66
N LYS A 327 25.46 -7.85 12.32
CA LYS A 327 26.37 -8.85 12.87
C LYS A 327 26.89 -8.42 14.24
N GLY A 328 26.02 -7.95 15.11
CA GLY A 328 26.38 -7.48 16.44
C GLY A 328 25.82 -8.36 17.56
N SER A 329 26.05 -7.95 18.80
CA SER A 329 25.49 -8.56 20.01
C SER A 329 24.00 -8.15 20.18
N ASP A 330 23.29 -8.85 21.07
CA ASP A 330 21.88 -8.59 21.37
C ASP A 330 21.66 -7.16 21.87
N ALA A 331 22.57 -6.63 22.69
CA ALA A 331 22.49 -5.24 23.16
C ALA A 331 22.65 -4.23 22.01
N GLU A 332 23.58 -4.50 21.09
CA GLU A 332 23.77 -3.67 19.88
C GLU A 332 22.58 -3.79 18.94
N ALA A 333 21.91 -4.96 18.86
CA ALA A 333 20.71 -5.15 18.08
C ALA A 333 19.57 -4.23 18.54
N ARG A 334 19.32 -4.12 19.85
CA ARG A 334 18.33 -3.20 20.40
C ARG A 334 18.67 -1.73 20.10
N ALA A 335 19.93 -1.34 20.22
CA ALA A 335 20.38 0.02 19.88
C ALA A 335 20.22 0.30 18.38
N ARG A 336 20.58 -0.66 17.51
CA ARG A 336 20.38 -0.56 16.06
C ARG A 336 18.91 -0.44 15.71
N PHE A 337 18.06 -1.27 16.31
CA PHE A 337 16.61 -1.22 16.10
C PHE A 337 16.02 0.13 16.50
N ALA A 338 16.40 0.66 17.64
CA ALA A 338 15.94 1.98 18.11
C ALA A 338 16.37 3.14 17.19
N SER A 339 17.41 2.96 16.37
CA SER A 339 17.85 3.95 15.38
C SER A 339 17.13 3.88 14.04
N LEU A 340 16.31 2.85 13.81
CA LEU A 340 15.52 2.73 12.59
C LEU A 340 14.36 3.73 12.57
N PRO A 341 13.88 4.15 11.39
CA PRO A 341 12.65 4.89 11.28
C PRO A 341 11.46 4.17 11.94
N PRO A 342 10.51 4.89 12.56
CA PRO A 342 9.38 4.28 13.28
C PRO A 342 8.55 3.32 12.42
N GLU A 343 8.36 3.61 11.15
CA GLU A 343 7.64 2.76 10.21
C GLU A 343 8.34 1.44 9.95
N GLN A 344 9.68 1.42 9.93
CA GLN A 344 10.47 0.18 9.82
C GLN A 344 10.45 -0.61 11.13
N GLN A 345 10.54 0.06 12.29
CA GLN A 345 10.37 -0.59 13.59
C GLN A 345 9.00 -1.27 13.70
N ALA A 346 7.95 -0.60 13.24
CA ALA A 346 6.59 -1.10 13.28
C ALA A 346 6.42 -2.43 12.51
N VAL A 347 7.23 -2.70 11.49
CA VAL A 347 7.20 -3.98 10.76
C VAL A 347 7.52 -5.14 11.70
N PHE A 348 8.64 -5.09 12.40
CA PHE A 348 9.04 -6.14 13.34
C PHE A 348 8.10 -6.22 14.56
N LEU A 349 7.72 -5.07 15.13
CA LEU A 349 6.85 -5.04 16.30
C LEU A 349 5.48 -5.67 16.04
N ARG A 350 4.94 -5.56 14.81
CA ARG A 350 3.72 -6.29 14.44
C ARG A 350 3.91 -7.80 14.37
N GLN A 351 5.08 -8.27 13.93
CA GLN A 351 5.38 -9.71 14.00
C GLN A 351 5.33 -10.21 15.45
N VAL A 352 5.92 -9.44 16.38
CA VAL A 352 5.84 -9.74 17.83
C VAL A 352 4.37 -9.76 18.28
N TYR A 353 3.59 -8.75 17.92
CA TYR A 353 2.18 -8.65 18.27
C TYR A 353 1.36 -9.89 17.82
N TYR A 354 1.47 -10.26 16.56
CA TYR A 354 0.71 -11.39 16.05
C TYR A 354 1.24 -12.74 16.55
N ASN A 355 2.52 -12.87 16.78
CA ASN A 355 3.09 -14.08 17.42
C ASN A 355 2.54 -14.26 18.84
N GLU A 356 2.43 -13.19 19.63
CA GLU A 356 1.85 -13.25 20.96
C GLU A 356 0.35 -13.62 20.92
N LEU A 357 -0.40 -13.12 19.96
CA LEU A 357 -1.81 -13.51 19.77
C LEU A 357 -1.93 -14.99 19.38
N ARG A 358 -1.11 -15.45 18.44
CA ARG A 358 -1.10 -16.85 17.97
C ARG A 358 -0.76 -17.79 19.12
N ASP A 359 0.28 -17.49 19.86
CA ASP A 359 0.70 -18.28 21.00
C ASP A 359 -0.32 -18.27 22.14
N SER A 360 -0.98 -17.13 22.38
CA SER A 360 -2.09 -17.05 23.36
C SER A 360 -3.24 -18.00 22.99
N GLY A 361 -3.59 -18.07 21.71
CA GLY A 361 -4.62 -19.01 21.23
C GLY A 361 -4.20 -20.47 21.38
N ARG A 362 -2.93 -20.78 21.13
CA ARG A 362 -2.38 -22.14 21.35
C ARG A 362 -2.38 -22.51 22.82
N GLU A 363 -1.92 -21.62 23.70
CA GLU A 363 -1.93 -21.83 25.15
C GLU A 363 -3.32 -22.00 25.74
N TYR A 364 -4.31 -21.27 25.22
CA TYR A 364 -5.71 -21.44 25.66
C TYR A 364 -6.21 -22.86 25.44
N ASN A 365 -5.83 -23.50 24.34
CA ASN A 365 -6.26 -24.86 23.97
C ASN A 365 -5.37 -25.96 24.56
N ASP A 366 -4.22 -25.65 25.12
CA ASP A 366 -3.37 -26.62 25.80
C ASP A 366 -3.93 -26.94 27.20
N ALA A 367 -4.69 -28.02 27.29
CA ALA A 367 -5.36 -28.42 28.53
C ALA A 367 -4.40 -28.68 29.70
N ASN A 368 -3.14 -29.01 29.43
CA ASN A 368 -2.12 -29.31 30.43
C ASN A 368 -1.18 -28.12 30.66
N GLY A 369 -1.32 -27.05 29.91
CA GLY A 369 -0.48 -25.87 29.99
C GLY A 369 -0.85 -24.97 31.18
N PRO A 370 0.11 -24.20 31.70
CA PRO A 370 -0.11 -23.32 32.85
C PRO A 370 -1.09 -22.15 32.56
N ARG A 371 -1.43 -21.94 31.29
CA ARG A 371 -2.36 -20.89 30.84
C ARG A 371 -3.56 -21.43 30.09
N ALA A 372 -3.90 -22.71 30.31
CA ALA A 372 -5.10 -23.32 29.75
C ALA A 372 -6.35 -22.46 30.07
N LYS A 373 -7.20 -22.27 29.03
CA LYS A 373 -8.42 -21.44 29.13
C LYS A 373 -8.19 -19.96 29.51
N SER A 374 -6.95 -19.45 29.31
CA SER A 374 -6.59 -18.06 29.60
C SER A 374 -6.14 -17.35 28.33
N TYR A 375 -6.70 -16.16 28.06
CA TYR A 375 -6.24 -15.24 27.03
C TYR A 375 -5.37 -14.11 27.60
N LEU A 376 -4.84 -14.24 28.82
CA LEU A 376 -4.11 -13.16 29.48
C LEU A 376 -2.92 -12.68 28.63
N ARG A 377 -2.14 -13.59 28.04
CA ARG A 377 -1.02 -13.27 27.15
C ARG A 377 -1.45 -12.41 25.95
N GLY A 378 -2.53 -12.79 25.27
CA GLY A 378 -3.08 -12.03 24.15
C GLY A 378 -3.62 -10.66 24.59
N ARG A 379 -4.29 -10.59 25.74
CA ARG A 379 -4.78 -9.32 26.28
C ARG A 379 -3.65 -8.37 26.64
N GLN A 380 -2.53 -8.88 27.13
CA GLN A 380 -1.36 -8.06 27.45
C GLN A 380 -0.77 -7.42 26.20
N VAL A 381 -0.59 -8.18 25.12
CA VAL A 381 -0.02 -7.62 23.90
C VAL A 381 -0.99 -6.66 23.21
N ILE A 382 -2.30 -6.93 23.29
CA ILE A 382 -3.33 -5.99 22.81
C ILE A 382 -3.24 -4.68 23.59
N ALA A 383 -3.19 -4.74 24.92
CA ALA A 383 -3.08 -3.54 25.77
C ALA A 383 -1.74 -2.80 25.59
N ALA A 384 -0.67 -3.50 25.21
CA ALA A 384 0.61 -2.88 24.92
C ALA A 384 0.57 -2.05 23.62
N LEU A 385 -0.05 -2.57 22.55
CA LEU A 385 -0.19 -1.86 21.28
C LEU A 385 -1.36 -0.87 21.30
N PHE A 386 -2.46 -1.22 21.96
CA PHE A 386 -3.68 -0.45 22.04
C PHE A 386 -4.09 -0.21 23.51
N PRO A 387 -3.37 0.67 24.22
CA PRO A 387 -3.66 0.94 25.62
C PRO A 387 -5.03 1.64 25.79
N ASP A 388 -5.78 1.27 26.84
CA ASP A 388 -7.08 1.89 27.15
C ASP A 388 -6.95 3.33 27.67
N ARG A 389 -5.74 3.73 28.05
CA ARG A 389 -5.44 5.07 28.58
C ARG A 389 -4.15 5.62 28.00
N ASP A 390 -4.12 6.91 27.82
CA ASP A 390 -2.91 7.64 27.44
C ASP A 390 -1.94 7.80 28.64
N PRO A 391 -0.73 8.33 28.43
CA PRO A 391 0.24 8.58 29.51
C PRO A 391 -0.25 9.53 30.60
N SER A 392 -1.27 10.36 30.31
CA SER A 392 -1.90 11.25 31.32
C SER A 392 -2.96 10.54 32.15
N GLY A 393 -3.33 9.30 31.79
CA GLY A 393 -4.38 8.51 32.41
C GLY A 393 -5.77 8.75 31.80
N ALA A 394 -5.90 9.59 30.78
CA ALA A 394 -7.18 9.81 30.09
C ALA A 394 -7.55 8.59 29.23
N PRO A 395 -8.85 8.22 29.16
CA PRO A 395 -9.28 7.07 28.37
C PRO A 395 -9.08 7.33 26.87
N ILE A 396 -8.55 6.34 26.16
CA ILE A 396 -8.43 6.34 24.72
C ILE A 396 -9.64 5.62 24.13
N ALA A 397 -10.42 6.31 23.30
CA ALA A 397 -11.55 5.73 22.60
C ALA A 397 -11.12 5.35 21.18
N TYR A 398 -10.76 4.09 20.97
CA TYR A 398 -10.55 3.57 19.62
C TYR A 398 -11.89 3.46 18.91
N GLN A 399 -11.88 3.84 17.62
CA GLN A 399 -13.08 3.76 16.77
C GLN A 399 -12.67 3.50 15.34
N GLY A 400 -13.58 2.98 14.56
CA GLY A 400 -13.41 2.82 13.12
C GLY A 400 -13.38 1.37 12.67
N ASP A 401 -14.00 1.18 11.53
CA ASP A 401 -14.16 -0.10 10.87
C ASP A 401 -13.24 -0.20 9.64
N ILE A 402 -12.89 -1.42 9.27
CA ILE A 402 -12.39 -1.74 7.93
C ILE A 402 -13.54 -2.38 7.16
N THR A 403 -13.98 -1.74 6.07
CA THR A 403 -15.14 -2.19 5.30
C THR A 403 -14.76 -2.43 3.84
N MET A 404 -14.93 -3.66 3.38
CA MET A 404 -14.70 -4.10 2.00
C MET A 404 -15.80 -5.08 1.60
N PHE A 405 -16.37 -4.93 0.41
CA PHE A 405 -17.32 -5.89 -0.15
C PHE A 405 -17.35 -5.76 -1.69
N GLY A 406 -18.18 -6.56 -2.37
CA GLY A 406 -18.24 -6.53 -3.82
C GLY A 406 -16.90 -6.90 -4.47
N GLY A 407 -16.36 -5.99 -5.27
CA GLY A 407 -15.06 -6.18 -5.94
C GLY A 407 -13.84 -5.84 -5.08
N ALA A 408 -14.04 -5.19 -3.93
CA ALA A 408 -12.94 -4.76 -3.07
C ALA A 408 -12.26 -5.95 -2.37
N GLY A 409 -10.98 -5.81 -2.10
CA GLY A 409 -10.19 -6.81 -1.38
C GLY A 409 -8.72 -6.44 -1.29
N VAL A 410 -7.99 -7.30 -0.58
CA VAL A 410 -6.52 -7.20 -0.48
C VAL A 410 -5.91 -8.49 -1.01
N ARG A 411 -4.95 -8.35 -1.91
CA ARG A 411 -4.27 -9.50 -2.52
C ARG A 411 -2.76 -9.32 -2.54
N THR A 412 -2.04 -10.40 -2.30
CA THR A 412 -0.61 -10.49 -2.59
C THR A 412 -0.40 -11.59 -3.63
N LEU A 413 0.17 -11.25 -4.80
CA LEU A 413 0.24 -12.18 -5.93
C LEU A 413 1.47 -13.09 -5.88
N GLU A 414 2.56 -12.65 -5.27
CA GLU A 414 3.83 -13.37 -5.19
C GLU A 414 4.40 -13.38 -3.77
N GLY A 415 3.58 -13.79 -2.81
CA GLY A 415 3.94 -13.73 -1.40
C GLY A 415 3.73 -12.36 -0.77
N GLY A 416 4.12 -12.23 0.48
CA GLY A 416 3.82 -11.09 1.33
C GLY A 416 2.58 -11.31 2.20
N ASN A 417 2.61 -10.78 3.41
CA ASN A 417 1.55 -10.95 4.41
C ASN A 417 0.44 -9.92 4.23
N ILE A 418 -0.75 -10.28 4.69
CA ILE A 418 -1.89 -9.35 4.80
C ILE A 418 -2.24 -9.21 6.27
N GLN A 419 -2.21 -7.97 6.78
CA GLN A 419 -2.48 -7.65 8.17
C GLN A 419 -3.59 -6.61 8.27
N LEU A 420 -4.68 -6.92 9.00
CA LEU A 420 -5.77 -6.00 9.24
C LEU A 420 -5.98 -5.78 10.74
N LEU A 421 -6.03 -4.52 11.17
CA LEU A 421 -6.19 -4.11 12.56
C LEU A 421 -7.36 -3.12 12.70
N ALA A 422 -8.35 -3.46 13.51
CA ALA A 422 -9.50 -2.59 13.85
C ALA A 422 -9.72 -2.56 15.38
N PRO A 423 -8.82 -1.87 16.14
CA PRO A 423 -8.84 -1.91 17.61
C PRO A 423 -10.08 -1.27 18.24
N GLY A 424 -10.85 -0.48 17.48
CA GLY A 424 -12.07 0.15 17.95
C GLY A 424 -13.34 -0.35 17.29
N GLY A 425 -13.23 -1.18 16.26
CA GLY A 425 -14.35 -1.57 15.42
C GLY A 425 -14.30 -2.99 14.90
N ARG A 426 -14.94 -3.18 13.77
CA ARG A 426 -15.09 -4.48 13.10
C ARG A 426 -14.37 -4.50 11.76
N ILE A 427 -14.20 -5.71 11.25
CA ILE A 427 -13.71 -5.96 9.90
C ILE A 427 -14.86 -6.60 9.11
N LEU A 428 -15.35 -5.90 8.08
CA LEU A 428 -16.40 -6.36 7.18
C LEU A 428 -15.79 -6.63 5.80
N LEU A 429 -15.77 -7.89 5.37
CA LEU A 429 -15.16 -8.31 4.10
C LEU A 429 -16.20 -8.69 3.03
N GLY A 430 -17.45 -8.75 3.39
CA GLY A 430 -18.51 -9.08 2.47
C GLY A 430 -19.89 -8.88 3.07
N VAL A 431 -20.89 -8.81 2.22
CA VAL A 431 -22.29 -8.70 2.60
C VAL A 431 -23.04 -9.97 2.25
N GLU A 432 -24.08 -10.27 3.01
CA GLU A 432 -24.93 -11.42 2.74
C GLU A 432 -25.71 -11.21 1.43
N GLY A 433 -25.94 -12.32 0.71
CA GLY A 433 -26.76 -12.31 -0.51
C GLY A 433 -26.05 -11.82 -1.77
N VAL A 434 -24.86 -11.27 -1.68
CA VAL A 434 -24.07 -10.81 -2.84
C VAL A 434 -22.85 -11.71 -3.02
N VAL A 435 -22.79 -12.42 -4.15
CA VAL A 435 -21.62 -13.25 -4.50
C VAL A 435 -20.53 -12.34 -5.05
N PRO A 436 -19.40 -12.18 -4.35
CA PRO A 436 -18.32 -11.34 -4.83
C PRO A 436 -17.53 -12.03 -5.94
N PRO A 437 -16.82 -11.29 -6.78
CA PRO A 437 -15.89 -11.85 -7.76
C PRO A 437 -14.78 -12.67 -7.08
N ALA A 438 -14.12 -13.49 -7.85
CA ALA A 438 -13.05 -14.36 -7.36
C ALA A 438 -11.89 -13.61 -6.71
N SER A 439 -11.68 -12.39 -7.12
CA SER A 439 -10.60 -11.50 -6.65
C SER A 439 -10.90 -10.80 -5.32
N ALA A 440 -12.13 -10.90 -4.81
CA ALA A 440 -12.53 -10.21 -3.58
C ALA A 440 -12.14 -10.98 -2.32
N GLY A 441 -11.97 -10.25 -1.24
CA GLY A 441 -11.59 -10.77 0.07
C GLY A 441 -10.11 -10.58 0.38
N LEU A 442 -9.57 -11.40 1.29
CA LEU A 442 -8.16 -11.40 1.65
C LEU A 442 -7.52 -12.65 1.04
N ILE A 443 -6.57 -12.46 0.12
CA ILE A 443 -6.01 -13.58 -0.64
C ILE A 443 -4.49 -13.43 -0.75
N THR A 444 -3.74 -14.39 -0.22
CA THR A 444 -2.31 -14.50 -0.51
C THR A 444 -2.09 -15.58 -1.58
N GLN A 445 -1.42 -15.18 -2.67
CA GLN A 445 -0.90 -16.08 -3.69
C GLN A 445 0.62 -16.10 -3.54
N GLY A 446 1.19 -17.30 -3.44
CA GLY A 446 2.54 -17.46 -2.91
C GLY A 446 2.51 -17.62 -1.39
N LYS A 447 3.70 -17.70 -0.76
CA LYS A 447 3.78 -17.84 0.70
C LYS A 447 3.50 -16.51 1.37
N GLY A 448 2.51 -16.47 2.25
CA GLY A 448 2.17 -15.27 3.03
C GLY A 448 1.05 -15.56 4.03
N ASP A 449 1.16 -14.98 5.21
CA ASP A 449 0.18 -15.10 6.28
C ASP A 449 -0.94 -14.06 6.13
N ILE A 450 -2.12 -14.41 6.61
CA ILE A 450 -3.24 -13.47 6.76
C ILE A 450 -3.57 -13.35 8.24
N GLU A 451 -3.40 -12.16 8.78
CA GLU A 451 -3.51 -11.92 10.21
C GLU A 451 -4.52 -10.77 10.44
N THR A 452 -5.56 -11.05 11.22
CA THR A 452 -6.59 -10.05 11.49
C THR A 452 -6.84 -9.91 12.99
N TYR A 453 -6.96 -8.66 13.44
CA TYR A 453 -7.41 -8.31 14.78
C TYR A 453 -8.53 -7.27 14.71
N SER A 454 -9.63 -7.53 15.41
CA SER A 454 -10.71 -6.57 15.59
C SER A 454 -11.19 -6.58 17.04
N LYS A 455 -11.60 -5.42 17.56
CA LYS A 455 -12.33 -5.37 18.83
C LYS A 455 -13.71 -5.97 18.66
N GLY A 456 -14.43 -5.54 17.62
CA GLY A 456 -15.72 -6.07 17.23
C GLY A 456 -15.59 -7.28 16.29
N SER A 457 -16.64 -7.57 15.56
CA SER A 457 -16.76 -8.78 14.75
C SER A 457 -15.91 -8.76 13.49
N LEU A 458 -15.47 -9.95 13.08
CA LEU A 458 -14.95 -10.23 11.72
C LEU A 458 -16.06 -10.90 10.91
N LEU A 459 -16.55 -10.21 9.87
CA LEU A 459 -17.70 -10.64 9.08
C LEU A 459 -17.30 -10.85 7.62
N LEU A 460 -17.34 -12.10 7.15
CA LEU A 460 -16.95 -12.44 5.79
C LEU A 460 -18.11 -12.37 4.80
N GLY A 461 -19.36 -12.53 5.23
CA GLY A 461 -20.50 -12.65 4.33
C GLY A 461 -20.32 -13.79 3.33
N LEU A 462 -20.34 -13.48 2.02
CA LEU A 462 -19.98 -14.44 0.95
C LEU A 462 -18.55 -14.29 0.44
N SER A 463 -17.75 -13.45 1.07
CA SER A 463 -16.34 -13.23 0.74
C SER A 463 -15.44 -14.34 1.32
N ARG A 464 -14.14 -14.14 1.27
CA ARG A 464 -13.17 -15.18 1.64
C ARG A 464 -11.93 -14.64 2.28
N ILE A 465 -11.29 -15.48 3.10
CA ILE A 465 -9.90 -15.33 3.55
C ILE A 465 -9.20 -16.61 3.09
N MET A 466 -8.13 -16.50 2.34
CA MET A 466 -7.51 -17.66 1.70
C MET A 466 -6.00 -17.47 1.48
N THR A 467 -5.23 -18.48 1.88
CA THR A 467 -3.82 -18.64 1.48
C THR A 467 -3.74 -19.78 0.46
N THR A 468 -3.04 -19.58 -0.66
CA THR A 468 -3.05 -20.58 -1.76
C THR A 468 -1.79 -21.44 -1.82
N PHE A 469 -0.64 -20.94 -1.44
CA PHE A 469 0.64 -21.65 -1.54
C PHE A 469 1.43 -21.65 -0.22
N GLY A 470 0.73 -21.77 0.89
CA GLY A 470 1.28 -21.74 2.23
C GLY A 470 1.07 -20.41 2.91
N GLY A 471 1.20 -20.43 4.23
CA GLY A 471 0.90 -19.35 5.14
C GLY A 471 -0.25 -19.70 6.08
N ASP A 472 -0.21 -19.09 7.26
CA ASP A 472 -1.20 -19.28 8.32
C ASP A 472 -2.31 -18.22 8.21
N ILE A 473 -3.49 -18.56 8.72
CA ILE A 473 -4.58 -17.60 8.91
C ILE A 473 -4.81 -17.45 10.41
N LEU A 474 -4.62 -16.22 10.90
CA LEU A 474 -4.95 -15.83 12.26
C LEU A 474 -6.11 -14.84 12.24
N ALA A 475 -7.23 -15.22 12.86
CA ALA A 475 -8.36 -14.32 13.07
C ALA A 475 -8.60 -14.16 14.57
N TRP A 476 -8.56 -12.93 15.07
CA TRP A 476 -8.79 -12.59 16.46
C TRP A 476 -9.88 -11.52 16.57
N SER A 477 -10.96 -11.84 17.27
CA SER A 477 -11.99 -10.88 17.69
C SER A 477 -11.97 -10.81 19.22
N ALA A 478 -11.88 -9.60 19.78
CA ALA A 478 -11.78 -9.44 21.23
C ALA A 478 -13.14 -9.54 21.93
N GLU A 479 -14.18 -8.94 21.35
CA GLU A 479 -15.52 -8.81 21.94
C GLU A 479 -16.65 -9.23 21.00
N GLY A 480 -16.37 -9.40 19.69
CA GLY A 480 -17.35 -9.72 18.68
C GLY A 480 -17.27 -11.16 18.19
N ASP A 481 -18.01 -11.45 17.14
CA ASP A 481 -18.08 -12.76 16.51
C ASP A 481 -17.09 -12.87 15.34
N ILE A 482 -16.63 -14.09 15.07
CA ILE A 482 -15.97 -14.44 13.83
C ILE A 482 -16.98 -15.19 12.99
N ASN A 483 -17.58 -14.53 11.99
CA ASN A 483 -18.51 -15.13 11.06
C ASN A 483 -17.83 -15.42 9.74
N ALA A 484 -17.47 -16.68 9.52
CA ALA A 484 -16.81 -17.15 8.30
C ALA A 484 -17.72 -17.12 7.06
N GLY A 485 -19.00 -16.81 7.24
CA GLY A 485 -19.97 -16.70 6.16
C GLY A 485 -20.26 -18.05 5.49
N ARG A 486 -20.96 -17.97 4.38
CA ARG A 486 -21.13 -19.11 3.46
C ARG A 486 -20.34 -18.80 2.20
N GLY A 487 -19.10 -19.25 2.14
CA GLY A 487 -18.30 -19.16 0.92
C GLY A 487 -19.07 -19.69 -0.31
N SER A 488 -18.83 -19.12 -1.48
CA SER A 488 -19.41 -19.65 -2.70
C SER A 488 -18.94 -21.10 -2.87
N LYS A 489 -19.85 -22.00 -3.30
CA LYS A 489 -19.52 -23.41 -3.52
C LYS A 489 -18.62 -23.67 -4.73
N THR A 490 -18.19 -22.63 -5.43
CA THR A 490 -17.28 -22.74 -6.58
C THR A 490 -15.85 -22.90 -6.08
N THR A 491 -15.32 -24.09 -6.26
CA THR A 491 -13.89 -24.35 -6.11
C THR A 491 -13.16 -23.56 -7.19
N GLN A 492 -12.39 -22.57 -6.79
CA GLN A 492 -11.52 -21.85 -7.72
C GLN A 492 -10.11 -22.43 -7.62
N VAL A 493 -9.63 -22.95 -8.73
CA VAL A 493 -8.24 -23.40 -8.84
C VAL A 493 -7.40 -22.17 -9.24
N TYR A 494 -6.56 -21.71 -8.36
CA TYR A 494 -5.58 -20.67 -8.67
C TYR A 494 -4.33 -21.34 -9.26
N THR A 495 -4.02 -20.99 -10.49
CA THR A 495 -2.70 -21.30 -11.05
C THR A 495 -1.74 -20.20 -10.65
N PRO A 496 -0.57 -20.49 -10.07
CA PRO A 496 0.42 -19.46 -9.79
C PRO A 496 0.78 -18.73 -11.08
N PRO A 497 1.00 -17.43 -11.03
CA PRO A 497 1.51 -16.71 -12.20
C PRO A 497 2.86 -17.32 -12.59
N LYS A 498 2.95 -17.79 -13.84
CA LYS A 498 4.18 -18.31 -14.40
C LYS A 498 4.91 -17.15 -15.07
N ARG A 499 6.05 -16.77 -14.53
CA ARG A 499 6.93 -15.83 -15.24
C ARG A 499 7.44 -16.48 -16.51
N VAL A 500 7.18 -15.85 -17.62
CA VAL A 500 7.83 -16.18 -18.90
C VAL A 500 8.84 -15.05 -19.12
N TYR A 501 10.09 -15.41 -19.11
CA TYR A 501 11.16 -14.51 -19.51
C TYR A 501 11.32 -14.70 -21.03
N ASP A 502 11.15 -13.63 -21.77
CA ASP A 502 11.50 -13.56 -23.19
C ASP A 502 13.00 -13.21 -23.34
#